data_4783f3aa38ecf210be0b9ee3a1df3212
#
_entry.id   4783f3aa38ecf210be0b9ee3a1df3212
#
_cell.length_a   1.000
_cell.length_b   1.000
_cell.length_c   1.000
_cell.angle_alpha   90.00
_cell.angle_beta   90.00
_cell.angle_gamma   90.00
#
_symmetry.space_group_name_H-M   'P 1'
#
loop_
_entity.id
_entity.type
_entity.pdbx_description
1 polymer ?
#
loop_
_entity_poly.entity_id
_entity_poly.type
_entity_poly.pdbx_seq_one_letter_code
_entity_poly.pdbx_strand_id
1 'polypeptide(L)'
;MPPHLEEAFRALRLADRDIEAFDVLRKASHIHSSIIGFHAQQAIEKSLKAVLFAHQVEFERTHDLVRLSFLLRQRAIEPPLSDNS
;
A
#
# COMPACT_ATOMS: atom_id res chain seq x y z
N MET A 1 -0.82 21.37 6.99
CA MET A 1 -0.66 20.39 5.91
C MET A 1 -2.02 20.12 5.28
N PRO A 2 -2.13 20.10 3.96
CA PRO A 2 -3.40 19.77 3.30
C PRO A 2 -3.93 18.40 3.70
N PRO A 3 -5.26 18.21 3.79
CA PRO A 3 -5.84 16.93 4.22
C PRO A 3 -5.43 15.74 3.38
N HIS A 4 -5.26 15.90 2.07
CA HIS A 4 -4.86 14.79 1.22
C HIS A 4 -3.44 14.30 1.53
N LEU A 5 -2.55 15.20 1.93
CA LEU A 5 -1.20 14.82 2.33
C LEU A 5 -1.19 14.18 3.71
N GLU A 6 -2.05 14.64 4.62
CA GLU A 6 -2.21 14.00 5.93
C GLU A 6 -2.67 12.55 5.76
N GLU A 7 -3.64 12.31 4.89
CA GLU A 7 -4.12 10.96 4.60
C GLU A 7 -3.03 10.11 3.96
N ALA A 8 -2.25 10.69 3.05
CA ALA A 8 -1.13 9.98 2.43
C ALA A 8 -0.10 9.54 3.47
N PHE A 9 0.28 10.44 4.37
CA PHE A 9 1.25 10.11 5.42
C PHE A 9 0.70 9.10 6.41
N ARG A 10 -0.59 9.19 6.74
CA ARG A 10 -1.23 8.18 7.59
C ARG A 10 -1.16 6.80 6.96
N ALA A 11 -1.47 6.71 5.66
CA ALA A 11 -1.41 5.45 4.95
C ALA A 11 0.01 4.88 4.93
N LEU A 12 1.02 5.73 4.75
CA LEU A 12 2.42 5.29 4.78
C LEU A 12 2.84 4.78 6.15
N ARG A 13 2.41 5.45 7.23
CA ARG A 13 2.70 4.98 8.59
C ARG A 13 2.08 3.61 8.85
N LEU A 14 0.87 3.39 8.35
CA LEU A 14 0.22 2.09 8.50
C LEU A 14 0.92 1.02 7.64
N ALA A 15 1.39 1.40 6.46
CA ALA A 15 2.18 0.50 5.63
C ALA A 15 3.47 0.09 6.35
N ASP A 16 4.14 1.04 7.01
CA ASP A 16 5.36 0.75 7.76
C ASP A 16 5.11 -0.27 8.88
N ARG A 17 3.97 -0.17 9.56
CA ARG A 17 3.60 -1.14 10.60
C ARG A 17 3.44 -2.54 10.02
N ASP A 18 2.83 -2.65 8.84
CA ASP A 18 2.68 -3.95 8.19
C ASP A 18 4.02 -4.49 7.73
N ILE A 19 4.92 -3.63 7.28
CA ILE A 19 6.27 -4.05 6.90
C ILE A 19 7.04 -4.57 8.12
N GLU A 20 6.92 -3.89 9.26
CA GLU A 20 7.53 -4.36 10.50
C GLU A 20 6.99 -5.72 10.91
N ALA A 21 5.66 -5.89 10.86
CA ALA A 21 5.03 -7.16 11.19
C ALA A 21 5.49 -8.26 10.23
N PHE A 22 5.55 -7.96 8.94
CA PHE A 22 6.04 -8.91 7.95
C PHE A 22 7.47 -9.34 8.27
N ASP A 23 8.34 -8.39 8.60
CA ASP A 23 9.74 -8.67 8.87
C ASP A 23 9.93 -9.57 10.09
N VAL A 24 9.16 -9.32 11.14
CA VAL A 24 9.20 -10.14 12.35
C VAL A 24 8.65 -11.55 12.07
N LEU A 25 7.50 -11.62 11.41
CA LEU A 25 6.80 -12.89 11.18
C LEU A 25 7.56 -13.81 10.22
N ARG A 26 8.22 -13.26 9.20
CA ARG A 26 8.96 -14.09 8.26
C ARG A 26 10.16 -14.79 8.90
N LYS A 27 10.64 -14.27 10.03
CA LYS A 27 11.75 -14.86 10.76
C LYS A 27 11.32 -15.92 11.77
N ALA A 28 10.02 -16.01 12.02
CA ALA A 28 9.46 -16.97 12.97
C ALA A 28 9.09 -18.26 12.25
N SER A 29 9.72 -19.36 12.65
CA SER A 29 9.59 -20.63 11.91
C SER A 29 8.23 -21.30 12.06
N HIS A 30 7.41 -20.89 13.02
CA HIS A 30 6.12 -21.52 13.29
C HIS A 30 4.91 -20.73 12.77
N ILE A 31 5.16 -19.63 12.05
CA ILE A 31 4.08 -18.79 11.57
C ILE A 31 3.67 -19.23 10.17
N HIS A 32 2.37 -19.39 9.96
CA HIS A 32 1.83 -19.79 8.67
C HIS A 32 2.09 -18.71 7.60
N SER A 33 2.47 -19.16 6.40
CA SER A 33 2.81 -18.25 5.32
C SER A 33 1.67 -17.31 4.90
N SER A 34 0.42 -17.73 5.08
CA SER A 34 -0.73 -16.88 4.77
C SER A 34 -0.80 -15.64 5.65
N ILE A 35 -0.35 -15.74 6.91
CA ILE A 35 -0.32 -14.60 7.82
C ILE A 35 0.75 -13.61 7.37
N ILE A 36 1.90 -14.13 6.98
CA ILE A 36 3.00 -13.30 6.48
C ILE A 36 2.58 -12.59 5.19
N GLY A 37 1.95 -13.32 4.27
CA GLY A 37 1.47 -12.76 3.01
C GLY A 37 0.40 -11.70 3.22
N PHE A 38 -0.45 -11.86 4.23
CA PHE A 38 -1.46 -10.86 4.56
C PHE A 38 -0.83 -9.49 4.87
N HIS A 39 0.20 -9.48 5.70
CA HIS A 39 0.86 -8.21 6.05
C HIS A 39 1.60 -7.60 4.88
N ALA A 40 2.21 -8.41 4.02
CA ALA A 40 2.83 -7.92 2.80
C ALA A 40 1.80 -7.28 1.88
N GLN A 41 0.65 -7.91 1.71
CA GLN A 41 -0.43 -7.38 0.89
C GLN A 41 -0.97 -6.07 1.46
N GLN A 42 -1.15 -6.00 2.79
CA GLN A 42 -1.61 -4.78 3.44
C GLN A 42 -0.63 -3.62 3.25
N ALA A 43 0.67 -3.89 3.31
CA ALA A 43 1.68 -2.87 3.08
C ALA A 43 1.60 -2.31 1.66
N ILE A 44 1.45 -3.18 0.67
CA ILE A 44 1.33 -2.76 -0.73
C ILE A 44 0.05 -1.95 -0.93
N GLU A 45 -1.07 -2.43 -0.40
CA GLU A 45 -2.36 -1.74 -0.52
C GLU A 45 -2.29 -0.33 0.04
N LYS A 46 -1.74 -0.18 1.25
CA LYS A 46 -1.65 1.12 1.91
C LYS A 46 -0.69 2.05 1.19
N SER A 47 0.39 1.51 0.61
CA SER A 47 1.32 2.31 -0.17
C SER A 47 0.65 2.84 -1.45
N LEU A 48 -0.13 2.02 -2.14
CA LEU A 48 -0.88 2.46 -3.32
C LEU A 48 -1.89 3.53 -2.97
N LYS A 49 -2.61 3.34 -1.86
CA LYS A 49 -3.58 4.34 -1.39
C LYS A 49 -2.89 5.65 -1.03
N ALA A 50 -1.70 5.58 -0.44
CA ALA A 50 -0.94 6.79 -0.11
C ALA A 50 -0.63 7.61 -1.36
N VAL A 51 -0.25 6.96 -2.46
CA VAL A 51 0.02 7.65 -3.72
C VAL A 51 -1.26 8.29 -4.26
N LEU A 52 -2.38 7.56 -4.21
CA LEU A 52 -3.67 8.08 -4.66
C LEU A 52 -4.09 9.30 -3.83
N PHE A 53 -3.95 9.24 -2.51
CA PHE A 53 -4.25 10.39 -1.64
C PHE A 53 -3.37 11.59 -2.00
N ALA A 54 -2.07 11.35 -2.18
CA ALA A 54 -1.13 12.44 -2.47
C ALA A 54 -1.47 13.15 -3.79
N HIS A 55 -2.00 12.41 -4.76
CA HIS A 55 -2.40 12.97 -6.05
C HIS A 55 -3.87 13.39 -6.10
N GLN A 56 -4.55 13.36 -4.96
CA GLN A 56 -5.95 13.76 -4.83
C GLN A 56 -6.88 12.99 -5.76
N VAL A 57 -6.57 11.71 -6.00
CA VAL A 57 -7.42 10.84 -6.79
C VAL A 57 -8.48 10.22 -5.89
N GLU A 58 -9.75 10.40 -6.22
CA GLU A 58 -10.82 9.77 -5.48
C GLU A 58 -10.89 8.29 -5.84
N PHE A 59 -11.13 7.45 -4.83
CA PHE A 59 -11.28 6.03 -5.04
C PHE A 59 -12.25 5.48 -4.00
N GLU A 60 -12.95 4.42 -4.38
CA GLU A 60 -13.87 3.73 -3.49
C GLU A 60 -13.09 2.90 -2.46
N ARG A 61 -13.73 2.57 -1.35
CA ARG A 61 -13.11 1.68 -0.38
C ARG A 61 -12.91 0.33 -1.03
N THR A 62 -11.68 -0.11 -1.14
CA THR A 62 -11.36 -1.38 -1.74
C THR A 62 -10.04 -1.89 -1.19
N HIS A 63 -9.92 -3.22 -1.14
CA HIS A 63 -8.68 -3.91 -0.83
C HIS A 63 -8.13 -4.60 -2.10
N ASP A 64 -8.71 -4.29 -3.25
CA ASP A 64 -8.32 -4.89 -4.51
C ASP A 64 -7.11 -4.15 -5.09
N LEU A 65 -5.96 -4.79 -5.03
CA LEU A 65 -4.71 -4.20 -5.53
C LEU A 65 -4.74 -3.93 -7.03
N VAL A 66 -5.42 -4.78 -7.78
CA VAL A 66 -5.55 -4.60 -9.23
C VAL A 66 -6.34 -3.32 -9.51
N ARG A 67 -7.43 -3.12 -8.76
CA ARG A 67 -8.26 -1.92 -8.91
C ARG A 67 -7.46 -0.65 -8.58
N LEU A 68 -6.70 -0.67 -7.49
CA LEU A 68 -5.89 0.48 -7.08
C LEU A 68 -4.81 0.79 -8.11
N SER A 69 -4.14 -0.24 -8.63
CA SER A 69 -3.13 -0.09 -9.67
C SER A 69 -3.73 0.47 -10.95
N PHE A 70 -4.92 0.01 -11.31
CA PHE A 70 -5.64 0.50 -12.49
C PHE A 70 -5.94 1.99 -12.36
N LEU A 71 -6.38 2.43 -11.17
CA LEU A 71 -6.65 3.85 -10.94
C LEU A 71 -5.39 4.70 -11.10
N LEU A 72 -4.25 4.22 -10.62
CA LEU A 72 -2.99 4.92 -10.81
C LEU A 72 -2.66 5.07 -12.29
N ARG A 73 -2.84 4.00 -13.06
CA ARG A 73 -2.56 4.03 -14.50
C ARG A 73 -3.49 4.97 -15.25
N GLN A 74 -4.77 4.98 -14.88
CA GLN A 74 -5.75 5.86 -15.52
C GLN A 74 -5.37 7.33 -15.36
N ARG A 75 -4.72 7.67 -14.26
CA ARG A 75 -4.30 9.04 -13.98
C ARG A 75 -2.87 9.31 -14.43
N ALA A 76 -2.28 8.39 -15.20
CA ALA A 76 -0.90 8.48 -15.68
C ALA A 76 0.10 8.63 -14.54
N ILE A 77 -0.17 7.98 -13.42
CA ILE A 77 0.72 7.97 -12.25
C ILE A 77 1.49 6.66 -12.25
N GLU A 78 2.82 6.73 -12.15
CA GLU A 78 3.65 5.54 -12.07
C GLU A 78 3.46 4.83 -10.73
N PRO A 79 3.15 3.53 -10.72
CA PRO A 79 3.10 2.79 -9.45
C PRO A 79 4.47 2.77 -8.78
N PRO A 80 4.50 2.76 -7.43
CA PRO A 80 5.78 2.77 -6.70
C PRO A 80 6.71 1.61 -7.03
N LEU A 81 6.17 0.49 -7.49
CA LEU A 81 6.95 -0.70 -7.82
C LEU A 81 7.20 -0.85 -9.31
N SER A 82 6.85 0.13 -10.11
CA SER A 82 7.13 0.10 -11.53
C SER A 82 8.62 0.20 -11.76
N ASP A 83 9.17 -0.65 -12.61
CA ASP A 83 10.58 -0.57 -12.93
C ASP A 83 10.89 0.48 -13.98
N ASN A 84 9.90 0.96 -14.67
CA ASN A 84 10.00 2.09 -15.55
C ASN A 84 11.15 2.04 -16.55
N SER A 85 11.49 0.89 -16.97
CA SER A 85 12.58 0.72 -17.93
C SER A 85 12.19 1.09 -19.34
#